data_0b60bfde70d396296c1bc923d34fb353
#
_entry.id   0b60bfde70d396296c1bc923d34fb353
#
_cell.length_a   1.000
_cell.length_b   1.000
_cell.length_c   1.000
_cell.angle_alpha   90.00
_cell.angle_beta   90.00
_cell.angle_gamma   90.00
#
_symmetry.space_group_name_H-M   'P 1'
#
loop_
_entity.id
_entity.type
_entity.pdbx_description
1 polymer ?
#
loop_
_entity_poly.entity_id
_entity_poly.type
_entity_poly.pdbx_seq_one_letter_code
_entity_poly.pdbx_strand_id
1 'polypeptide(L)'
;MSKEKILVIGACGQIGVELTLELRRIYGGANVVASDLREENDLIKGTGPYVSMDVMNKEMLHVQVIRQGITQIYLLAAILSATGEKNPNLAWHLNMQSLLNVLDIAKEEKLTRVFWPSSIAVFGPTSPKKYCPQQTVIEPITVYGISKYAGEFWCNYYFHRYGVDVRSMRYPGLISYKSAPGGGTTDYAIEIFNEAREEKKYNCFLKEDTYLPMMYMSDAIRATIQLMQADAEKISVRTSYNVSALSFSPKD
;
A
#
# COMPACT_ATOMS: atom_id res chain seq x y z
N MET A 1 -9.30 3.42 27.32
CA MET A 1 -8.61 3.06 26.06
C MET A 1 -8.05 4.34 25.46
N SER A 2 -6.74 4.45 25.22
CA SER A 2 -6.17 5.58 24.49
C SER A 2 -6.81 5.62 23.11
N LYS A 3 -7.32 6.78 22.71
CA LYS A 3 -8.00 6.92 21.42
C LYS A 3 -6.94 6.85 20.33
N GLU A 4 -7.04 5.88 19.42
CA GLU A 4 -6.10 5.72 18.31
C GLU A 4 -6.02 7.02 17.48
N LYS A 5 -4.80 7.43 17.16
CA LYS A 5 -4.51 8.54 16.26
C LYS A 5 -3.73 7.98 15.07
N ILE A 6 -4.27 8.16 13.89
CA ILE A 6 -3.81 7.49 12.67
C ILE A 6 -3.26 8.52 11.69
N LEU A 7 -2.11 8.24 11.10
CA LEU A 7 -1.56 8.97 9.96
C LEU A 7 -1.58 8.08 8.72
N VAL A 8 -2.24 8.54 7.66
CA VAL A 8 -2.23 7.89 6.34
C VAL A 8 -1.32 8.70 5.42
N ILE A 9 -0.19 8.14 5.01
CA ILE A 9 0.79 8.76 4.11
C ILE A 9 0.57 8.21 2.70
N GLY A 10 0.40 9.07 1.70
CA GLY A 10 -0.06 8.70 0.36
C GLY A 10 -1.59 8.68 0.26
N ALA A 11 -2.25 9.53 1.05
CA ALA A 11 -3.71 9.57 1.21
C ALA A 11 -4.48 9.96 -0.07
N CYS A 12 -3.83 10.63 -1.02
CA CYS A 12 -4.44 11.02 -2.30
C CYS A 12 -4.28 9.94 -3.39
N GLY A 13 -3.64 8.80 -3.09
CA GLY A 13 -3.52 7.66 -4.00
C GLY A 13 -4.79 6.82 -4.07
N GLN A 14 -4.80 5.83 -4.98
CA GLN A 14 -5.93 4.94 -5.22
C GLN A 14 -6.39 4.22 -3.94
N ILE A 15 -5.47 3.59 -3.21
CA ILE A 15 -5.78 2.97 -1.90
C ILE A 15 -6.03 4.05 -0.85
N GLY A 16 -5.22 5.12 -0.87
CA GLY A 16 -5.19 6.15 0.16
C GLY A 16 -6.53 6.84 0.38
N VAL A 17 -7.21 7.23 -0.70
CA VAL A 17 -8.53 7.89 -0.63
C VAL A 17 -9.54 6.99 0.06
N GLU A 18 -9.69 5.74 -0.40
CA GLU A 18 -10.70 4.83 0.13
C GLU A 18 -10.38 4.38 1.56
N LEU A 19 -9.10 4.11 1.84
CA LEU A 19 -8.66 3.75 3.19
C LEU A 19 -8.85 4.91 4.18
N THR A 20 -8.52 6.14 3.79
CA THR A 20 -8.69 7.32 4.63
C THR A 20 -10.16 7.52 5.00
N LEU A 21 -11.07 7.44 4.03
CA LEU A 21 -12.51 7.58 4.27
C LEU A 21 -13.02 6.50 5.22
N GLU A 22 -12.64 5.24 5.03
CA GLU A 22 -13.09 4.15 5.87
C GLU A 22 -12.50 4.23 7.30
N LEU A 23 -11.22 4.59 7.43
CA LEU A 23 -10.61 4.84 8.75
C LEU A 23 -11.31 6.01 9.47
N ARG A 24 -11.64 7.11 8.78
CA ARG A 24 -12.40 8.23 9.33
C ARG A 24 -13.79 7.81 9.78
N ARG A 25 -14.45 6.93 9.04
CA ARG A 25 -15.75 6.37 9.43
C ARG A 25 -15.66 5.54 10.72
N ILE A 26 -14.61 4.74 10.88
CA ILE A 26 -14.43 3.84 12.04
C ILE A 26 -13.92 4.59 13.26
N TYR A 27 -12.90 5.41 13.11
CA TYR A 27 -12.18 6.04 14.23
C TYR A 27 -12.61 7.49 14.50
N GLY A 28 -13.43 8.05 13.61
CA GLY A 28 -13.84 9.46 13.62
C GLY A 28 -12.86 10.38 12.88
N GLY A 29 -13.38 11.32 12.09
CA GLY A 29 -12.58 12.17 11.19
C GLY A 29 -11.40 12.86 11.87
N ALA A 30 -11.59 13.43 13.07
CA ALA A 30 -10.55 14.13 13.81
C ALA A 30 -9.39 13.24 14.31
N ASN A 31 -9.53 11.91 14.23
CA ASN A 31 -8.51 10.97 14.68
C ASN A 31 -7.66 10.39 13.54
N VAL A 32 -7.96 10.76 12.28
CA VAL A 32 -7.25 10.24 11.10
C VAL A 32 -6.73 11.41 10.27
N VAL A 33 -5.44 11.65 10.38
CA VAL A 33 -4.71 12.65 9.60
C VAL A 33 -4.34 12.05 8.25
N ALA A 34 -4.82 12.65 7.18
CA ALA A 34 -4.40 12.31 5.83
C ALA A 34 -3.17 13.14 5.44
N SER A 35 -2.23 12.54 4.71
CA SER A 35 -1.03 13.22 4.23
C SER A 35 -0.62 12.74 2.85
N ASP A 36 -0.23 13.66 2.00
CA ASP A 36 0.34 13.40 0.68
C ASP A 36 1.28 14.55 0.30
N LEU A 37 2.14 14.34 -0.71
CA LEU A 37 2.91 15.41 -1.33
C LEU A 37 2.03 16.35 -2.16
N ARG A 38 0.95 15.81 -2.73
CA ARG A 38 -0.04 16.51 -3.54
C ARG A 38 -0.99 17.36 -2.67
N GLU A 39 -1.79 18.18 -3.30
CA GLU A 39 -2.92 18.84 -2.65
C GLU A 39 -3.99 17.82 -2.22
N GLU A 40 -4.81 18.22 -1.24
CA GLU A 40 -5.89 17.38 -0.72
C GLU A 40 -6.87 16.97 -1.82
N ASN A 41 -7.12 15.66 -1.92
CA ASN A 41 -8.09 15.11 -2.86
C ASN A 41 -9.52 15.48 -2.47
N ASP A 42 -10.35 15.89 -3.44
CA ASP A 42 -11.72 16.36 -3.22
C ASP A 42 -12.61 15.36 -2.47
N LEU A 43 -12.37 14.04 -2.63
CA LEU A 43 -13.15 13.01 -1.95
C LEU A 43 -12.88 12.94 -0.43
N ILE A 44 -11.69 13.33 0.02
CA ILE A 44 -11.33 13.33 1.44
C ILE A 44 -11.41 14.71 2.08
N LYS A 45 -11.54 15.75 1.26
CA LYS A 45 -11.60 17.15 1.67
C LYS A 45 -12.77 17.41 2.62
N GLY A 46 -12.49 18.08 3.73
CA GLY A 46 -13.49 18.40 4.74
C GLY A 46 -13.96 17.22 5.60
N THR A 47 -13.45 16.00 5.40
CA THR A 47 -13.83 14.82 6.21
C THR A 47 -12.94 14.63 7.44
N GLY A 48 -11.81 15.36 7.54
CA GLY A 48 -10.87 15.33 8.67
C GLY A 48 -9.58 16.09 8.35
N PRO A 49 -8.58 16.11 9.24
CA PRO A 49 -7.36 16.86 9.06
C PRO A 49 -6.51 16.34 7.88
N TYR A 50 -5.86 17.29 7.18
CA TYR A 50 -4.95 17.04 6.08
C TYR A 50 -3.62 17.78 6.29
N VAL A 51 -2.51 17.15 5.93
CA VAL A 51 -1.17 17.75 5.96
C VAL A 51 -0.44 17.44 4.66
N SER A 52 -0.14 18.49 3.87
CA SER A 52 0.77 18.33 2.72
C SER A 52 2.19 18.14 3.24
N MET A 53 2.81 16.99 2.90
CA MET A 53 4.12 16.63 3.43
C MET A 53 4.83 15.65 2.50
N ASP A 54 6.14 15.86 2.33
CA ASP A 54 7.02 14.87 1.71
C ASP A 54 7.50 13.86 2.77
N VAL A 55 7.16 12.58 2.60
CA VAL A 55 7.60 11.49 3.46
C VAL A 55 9.12 11.30 3.49
N MET A 56 9.83 11.82 2.49
CA MET A 56 11.28 11.83 2.43
C MET A 56 11.89 12.81 3.44
N ASN A 57 11.15 13.82 3.88
CA ASN A 57 11.55 14.72 4.95
C ASN A 57 11.26 14.08 6.32
N LYS A 58 12.22 13.28 6.82
CA LYS A 58 12.09 12.55 8.09
C LYS A 58 11.81 13.49 9.27
N GLU A 59 12.44 14.67 9.32
CA GLU A 59 12.26 15.62 10.41
C GLU A 59 10.84 16.17 10.46
N MET A 60 10.30 16.58 9.30
CA MET A 60 8.92 17.06 9.20
C MET A 60 7.92 15.96 9.57
N LEU A 61 8.14 14.72 9.09
CA LEU A 61 7.31 13.57 9.44
C LEU A 61 7.34 13.33 10.96
N HIS A 62 8.50 13.35 11.58
CA HIS A 62 8.66 13.14 13.02
C HIS A 62 7.93 14.22 13.83
N VAL A 63 8.08 15.48 13.45
CA VAL A 63 7.35 16.61 14.06
C VAL A 63 5.83 16.40 13.97
N GLN A 64 5.32 15.95 12.81
CA GLN A 64 3.89 15.70 12.67
C GLN A 64 3.40 14.52 13.53
N VAL A 65 4.20 13.45 13.64
CA VAL A 65 3.88 12.31 14.51
C VAL A 65 3.71 12.76 15.96
N ILE A 66 4.66 13.55 16.47
CA ILE A 66 4.61 14.06 17.86
C ILE A 66 3.46 15.05 18.03
N ARG A 67 3.36 16.05 17.15
CA ARG A 67 2.36 17.14 17.26
C ARG A 67 0.92 16.63 17.22
N GLN A 68 0.64 15.63 16.39
CA GLN A 68 -0.68 15.05 16.23
C GLN A 68 -0.95 13.90 17.21
N GLY A 69 0.06 13.47 17.98
CA GLY A 69 -0.03 12.33 18.90
C GLY A 69 -0.32 11.01 18.16
N ILE A 70 0.30 10.81 17.00
CA ILE A 70 0.07 9.64 16.15
C ILE A 70 0.48 8.36 16.89
N THR A 71 -0.40 7.37 16.84
CA THR A 71 -0.15 6.04 17.39
C THR A 71 0.00 4.95 16.33
N GLN A 72 -0.56 5.19 15.13
CA GLN A 72 -0.47 4.26 14.01
C GLN A 72 -0.16 5.00 12.70
N ILE A 73 0.67 4.39 11.84
CA ILE A 73 0.95 4.89 10.49
C ILE A 73 0.54 3.86 9.44
N TYR A 74 -0.15 4.32 8.37
CA TYR A 74 -0.37 3.59 7.14
C TYR A 74 0.48 4.25 6.05
N LEU A 75 1.59 3.60 5.67
CA LEU A 75 2.51 4.11 4.64
C LEU A 75 2.13 3.54 3.29
N LEU A 76 1.45 4.34 2.48
CA LEU A 76 1.00 3.95 1.13
C LEU A 76 1.80 4.64 0.02
N ALA A 77 2.56 5.68 0.34
CA ALA A 77 3.38 6.42 -0.62
C ALA A 77 4.44 5.50 -1.26
N ALA A 78 4.41 5.39 -2.58
CA ALA A 78 5.39 4.62 -3.36
C ALA A 78 5.34 5.02 -4.83
N ILE A 79 6.46 4.84 -5.54
CA ILE A 79 6.51 4.83 -7.01
C ILE A 79 6.22 3.40 -7.47
N LEU A 80 5.20 3.23 -8.33
CA LEU A 80 4.73 1.94 -8.83
C LEU A 80 5.57 1.41 -9.99
N SER A 81 5.30 0.15 -10.39
CA SER A 81 6.15 -0.62 -11.31
C SER A 81 6.43 0.08 -12.64
N ALA A 82 5.42 0.41 -13.44
CA ALA A 82 5.63 1.00 -14.76
C ALA A 82 6.29 2.39 -14.70
N THR A 83 5.96 3.19 -13.69
CA THR A 83 6.60 4.50 -13.46
C THR A 83 8.02 4.33 -12.91
N GLY A 84 8.24 3.34 -12.04
CA GLY A 84 9.54 3.05 -11.45
C GLY A 84 10.59 2.63 -12.48
N GLU A 85 10.21 1.86 -13.52
CA GLU A 85 11.13 1.43 -14.57
C GLU A 85 11.66 2.61 -15.43
N LYS A 86 10.97 3.75 -15.42
CA LYS A 86 11.46 4.97 -16.11
C LYS A 86 12.62 5.63 -15.36
N ASN A 87 12.69 5.48 -14.04
CA ASN A 87 13.78 5.97 -13.19
C ASN A 87 13.99 5.02 -12.00
N PRO A 88 14.69 3.88 -12.19
CA PRO A 88 14.85 2.85 -11.17
C PRO A 88 15.52 3.34 -9.88
N ASN A 89 16.52 4.20 -9.98
CA ASN A 89 17.23 4.71 -8.81
C ASN A 89 16.34 5.61 -7.95
N LEU A 90 15.54 6.47 -8.56
CA LEU A 90 14.57 7.30 -7.84
C LEU A 90 13.49 6.44 -7.18
N ALA A 91 12.96 5.45 -7.91
CA ALA A 91 11.95 4.54 -7.37
C ALA A 91 12.48 3.74 -6.17
N TRP A 92 13.68 3.19 -6.29
CA TRP A 92 14.35 2.52 -5.17
C TRP A 92 14.53 3.45 -3.98
N HIS A 93 15.10 4.63 -4.21
CA HIS A 93 15.38 5.59 -3.15
C HIS A 93 14.11 6.01 -2.41
N LEU A 94 13.07 6.42 -3.14
CA LEU A 94 11.80 6.82 -2.53
C LEU A 94 11.14 5.66 -1.77
N ASN A 95 10.99 4.50 -2.40
CA ASN A 95 10.27 3.37 -1.82
C ASN A 95 10.96 2.83 -0.56
N MET A 96 12.29 2.80 -0.56
CA MET A 96 13.04 2.29 0.58
C MET A 96 13.23 3.35 1.68
N GLN A 97 13.61 4.58 1.32
CA GLN A 97 13.86 5.61 2.32
C GLN A 97 12.60 6.05 3.05
N SER A 98 11.46 6.13 2.36
CA SER A 98 10.17 6.42 3.01
C SER A 98 9.81 5.36 4.05
N LEU A 99 10.02 4.07 3.74
CA LEU A 99 9.81 2.99 4.68
C LEU A 99 10.75 3.10 5.89
N LEU A 100 12.05 3.30 5.66
CA LEU A 100 13.04 3.42 6.74
C LEU A 100 12.76 4.62 7.65
N ASN A 101 12.37 5.77 7.09
CA ASN A 101 11.95 6.93 7.87
C ASN A 101 10.79 6.59 8.81
N VAL A 102 9.76 5.92 8.30
CA VAL A 102 8.59 5.51 9.11
C VAL A 102 8.96 4.48 10.16
N LEU A 103 9.77 3.48 9.83
CA LEU A 103 10.20 2.44 10.76
C LEU A 103 11.06 3.01 11.91
N ASP A 104 11.98 3.93 11.60
CA ASP A 104 12.79 4.61 12.60
C ASP A 104 11.91 5.41 13.56
N ILE A 105 10.99 6.23 13.03
CA ILE A 105 10.07 7.04 13.84
C ILE A 105 9.16 6.12 14.68
N ALA A 106 8.68 5.02 14.09
CA ALA A 106 7.86 4.07 14.84
C ALA A 106 8.59 3.44 16.01
N LYS A 107 9.90 3.17 15.86
CA LYS A 107 10.78 2.71 16.94
C LYS A 107 11.01 3.80 17.99
N GLU A 108 11.34 5.02 17.56
CA GLU A 108 11.65 6.15 18.42
C GLU A 108 10.46 6.57 19.26
N GLU A 109 9.28 6.71 18.65
CA GLU A 109 8.04 7.16 19.28
C GLU A 109 7.17 6.00 19.82
N LYS A 110 7.64 4.76 19.73
CA LYS A 110 6.95 3.56 20.20
C LYS A 110 5.52 3.47 19.68
N LEU A 111 5.35 3.69 18.38
CA LEU A 111 4.04 3.58 17.73
C LEU A 111 3.45 2.20 17.96
N THR A 112 2.13 2.13 18.09
CA THR A 112 1.45 0.87 18.36
C THR A 112 1.49 -0.07 17.17
N ARG A 113 1.37 0.46 15.94
CA ARG A 113 1.37 -0.33 14.69
C ARG A 113 1.79 0.51 13.49
N VAL A 114 2.39 -0.17 12.51
CA VAL A 114 2.65 0.37 11.17
C VAL A 114 2.04 -0.59 10.15
N PHE A 115 1.26 -0.06 9.20
CA PHE A 115 0.87 -0.79 7.99
C PHE A 115 1.74 -0.34 6.82
N TRP A 116 2.29 -1.31 6.09
CA TRP A 116 3.03 -1.08 4.86
C TRP A 116 2.66 -2.12 3.81
N PRO A 117 2.10 -1.75 2.65
CA PRO A 117 1.69 -2.70 1.63
C PRO A 117 2.87 -3.22 0.83
N SER A 118 2.99 -4.53 0.73
CA SER A 118 3.75 -5.22 -0.31
C SER A 118 2.86 -5.45 -1.54
N SER A 119 3.33 -6.23 -2.49
CA SER A 119 2.66 -6.44 -3.79
C SER A 119 2.96 -7.82 -4.34
N ILE A 120 2.08 -8.34 -5.20
CA ILE A 120 2.36 -9.52 -6.03
C ILE A 120 3.58 -9.31 -6.96
N ALA A 121 4.04 -8.08 -7.14
CA ALA A 121 5.26 -7.78 -7.91
C ALA A 121 6.53 -8.39 -7.29
N VAL A 122 6.48 -8.92 -6.07
CA VAL A 122 7.58 -9.69 -5.47
C VAL A 122 7.76 -11.06 -6.12
N PHE A 123 6.70 -11.62 -6.71
CA PHE A 123 6.77 -12.88 -7.44
C PHE A 123 7.41 -12.70 -8.81
N GLY A 124 8.14 -13.71 -9.24
CA GLY A 124 8.88 -13.69 -10.50
C GLY A 124 8.63 -14.91 -11.37
N PRO A 125 9.46 -15.11 -12.41
CA PRO A 125 9.29 -16.19 -13.38
C PRO A 125 9.25 -17.60 -12.77
N THR A 126 10.01 -17.83 -11.72
CA THR A 126 10.14 -19.12 -11.04
C THR A 126 9.14 -19.33 -9.90
N SER A 127 8.42 -18.29 -9.51
CA SER A 127 7.34 -18.42 -8.51
C SER A 127 6.19 -19.27 -9.05
N PRO A 128 5.57 -20.12 -8.20
CA PRO A 128 4.41 -20.92 -8.60
C PRO A 128 3.28 -20.05 -9.15
N LYS A 129 2.76 -20.39 -10.35
CA LYS A 129 1.71 -19.62 -11.02
C LYS A 129 0.30 -19.97 -10.54
N LYS A 130 0.13 -21.12 -9.90
CA LYS A 130 -1.14 -21.59 -9.33
C LYS A 130 -0.91 -22.04 -7.89
N TYR A 131 -1.90 -21.76 -7.03
CA TYR A 131 -1.85 -22.15 -5.60
C TYR A 131 -0.55 -21.73 -4.91
N CYS A 132 -0.10 -20.50 -5.18
CA CYS A 132 1.15 -19.96 -4.65
C CYS A 132 1.12 -19.94 -3.11
N PRO A 133 1.95 -20.75 -2.43
CA PRO A 133 1.95 -20.81 -0.97
C PRO A 133 2.51 -19.53 -0.35
N GLN A 134 2.22 -19.32 0.95
CA GLN A 134 2.75 -18.19 1.71
C GLN A 134 4.28 -18.13 1.68
N GLN A 135 4.92 -19.28 1.87
CA GLN A 135 6.37 -19.44 1.73
C GLN A 135 6.69 -20.07 0.39
N THR A 136 7.38 -19.33 -0.45
CA THR A 136 7.68 -19.74 -1.81
C THR A 136 8.92 -19.03 -2.35
N VAL A 137 9.35 -19.43 -3.55
CA VAL A 137 10.42 -18.71 -4.27
C VAL A 137 9.92 -17.33 -4.66
N ILE A 138 10.68 -16.32 -4.27
CA ILE A 138 10.43 -14.90 -4.56
C ILE A 138 11.60 -14.39 -5.39
N GLU A 139 11.33 -13.94 -6.60
CA GLU A 139 12.35 -13.56 -7.57
C GLU A 139 11.86 -12.38 -8.44
N PRO A 140 11.71 -11.18 -7.82
CA PRO A 140 11.22 -10.00 -8.52
C PRO A 140 12.18 -9.57 -9.64
N ILE A 141 11.61 -9.16 -10.78
CA ILE A 141 12.35 -8.72 -11.95
C ILE A 141 12.16 -7.22 -12.25
N THR A 142 11.47 -6.48 -11.40
CA THR A 142 11.27 -5.04 -11.50
C THR A 142 11.84 -4.33 -10.28
N VAL A 143 12.29 -3.07 -10.43
CA VAL A 143 12.78 -2.29 -9.28
C VAL A 143 11.71 -2.15 -8.19
N TYR A 144 10.45 -2.01 -8.58
CA TYR A 144 9.33 -1.98 -7.65
C TYR A 144 9.21 -3.28 -6.85
N GLY A 145 9.19 -4.43 -7.53
CA GLY A 145 9.15 -5.75 -6.88
C GLY A 145 10.35 -5.99 -5.96
N ILE A 146 11.56 -5.61 -6.40
CA ILE A 146 12.78 -5.69 -5.60
C ILE A 146 12.65 -4.84 -4.34
N SER A 147 12.18 -3.59 -4.46
CA SER A 147 11.98 -2.69 -3.32
C SER A 147 10.93 -3.22 -2.33
N LYS A 148 9.82 -3.81 -2.85
CA LYS A 148 8.80 -4.43 -2.00
C LYS A 148 9.35 -5.66 -1.29
N TYR A 149 10.09 -6.51 -1.96
CA TYR A 149 10.71 -7.69 -1.32
C TYR A 149 11.73 -7.30 -0.25
N ALA A 150 12.62 -6.35 -0.54
CA ALA A 150 13.56 -5.82 0.44
C ALA A 150 12.82 -5.21 1.65
N GLY A 151 11.76 -4.44 1.41
CA GLY A 151 10.95 -3.83 2.46
C GLY A 151 10.25 -4.85 3.37
N GLU A 152 9.80 -6.00 2.86
CA GLU A 152 9.25 -7.09 3.68
C GLU A 152 10.26 -7.56 4.74
N PHE A 153 11.54 -7.66 4.36
CA PHE A 153 12.61 -8.06 5.30
C PHE A 153 12.98 -6.94 6.28
N TRP A 154 12.93 -5.68 5.87
CA TRP A 154 13.08 -4.56 6.78
C TRP A 154 11.97 -4.53 7.82
N CYS A 155 10.71 -4.74 7.43
CA CYS A 155 9.59 -4.86 8.36
C CYS A 155 9.81 -5.99 9.37
N ASN A 156 10.19 -7.18 8.88
CA ASN A 156 10.50 -8.33 9.72
C ASN A 156 11.69 -8.07 10.67
N TYR A 157 12.75 -7.42 10.16
CA TYR A 157 13.92 -7.06 10.97
C TYR A 157 13.54 -6.09 12.10
N TYR A 158 12.77 -5.03 11.82
CA TYR A 158 12.36 -4.07 12.84
C TYR A 158 11.46 -4.70 13.90
N PHE A 159 10.61 -5.64 13.51
CA PHE A 159 9.83 -6.40 14.48
C PHE A 159 10.72 -7.22 15.41
N HIS A 160 11.61 -8.05 14.88
CA HIS A 160 12.44 -8.93 15.69
C HIS A 160 13.51 -8.18 16.51
N ARG A 161 14.06 -7.12 15.96
CA ARG A 161 15.16 -6.37 16.58
C ARG A 161 14.70 -5.31 17.57
N TYR A 162 13.58 -4.65 17.25
CA TYR A 162 13.13 -3.46 17.98
C TYR A 162 11.69 -3.56 18.50
N GLY A 163 10.97 -4.62 18.21
CA GLY A 163 9.59 -4.81 18.66
C GLY A 163 8.56 -3.93 17.95
N VAL A 164 8.90 -3.33 16.80
CA VAL A 164 7.97 -2.52 16.01
C VAL A 164 6.93 -3.42 15.35
N ASP A 165 5.64 -3.28 15.72
CA ASP A 165 4.55 -4.07 15.14
C ASP A 165 4.22 -3.57 13.73
N VAL A 166 4.97 -4.06 12.73
CA VAL A 166 4.73 -3.81 11.32
C VAL A 166 3.87 -4.92 10.75
N ARG A 167 2.82 -4.55 10.02
CA ARG A 167 1.89 -5.47 9.37
C ARG A 167 1.82 -5.17 7.89
N SER A 168 1.85 -6.21 7.08
CA SER A 168 1.95 -6.08 5.63
C SER A 168 1.18 -7.18 4.91
N MET A 169 0.68 -6.87 3.71
CA MET A 169 0.12 -7.84 2.79
C MET A 169 0.56 -7.55 1.35
N ARG A 170 0.71 -8.60 0.57
CA ARG A 170 1.04 -8.54 -0.86
C ARG A 170 -0.24 -8.33 -1.63
N TYR A 171 -0.56 -7.07 -1.91
CA TYR A 171 -1.75 -6.76 -2.69
C TYR A 171 -1.68 -7.35 -4.10
N PRO A 172 -2.77 -7.95 -4.56
CA PRO A 172 -2.98 -8.26 -5.98
C PRO A 172 -3.32 -7.01 -6.77
N GLY A 173 -3.74 -7.13 -8.02
CA GLY A 173 -4.34 -6.05 -8.77
C GLY A 173 -5.60 -5.54 -8.08
N LEU A 174 -5.67 -4.24 -7.82
CA LEU A 174 -6.79 -3.63 -7.13
C LEU A 174 -7.73 -2.95 -8.11
N ILE A 175 -8.99 -3.35 -8.07
CA ILE A 175 -10.07 -2.79 -8.89
C ILE A 175 -10.79 -1.72 -8.07
N SER A 176 -10.71 -0.47 -8.51
CA SER A 176 -11.35 0.71 -7.90
C SER A 176 -12.01 1.56 -8.97
N TYR A 177 -13.03 2.30 -8.58
CA TYR A 177 -13.73 3.26 -9.46
C TYR A 177 -13.64 4.72 -8.96
N LYS A 178 -13.14 4.94 -7.75
CA LYS A 178 -13.11 6.28 -7.12
C LYS A 178 -11.91 7.11 -7.51
N SER A 179 -10.81 6.46 -7.87
CA SER A 179 -9.56 7.14 -8.24
C SER A 179 -8.95 6.47 -9.45
N ALA A 180 -8.31 7.26 -10.30
CA ALA A 180 -7.59 6.76 -11.46
C ALA A 180 -6.48 5.80 -11.03
N PRO A 181 -6.18 4.77 -11.85
CA PRO A 181 -5.08 3.85 -11.61
C PRO A 181 -3.72 4.56 -11.62
N GLY A 182 -2.76 4.00 -10.88
CA GLY A 182 -1.46 4.63 -10.62
C GLY A 182 -0.31 4.21 -11.53
N GLY A 183 -0.56 3.45 -12.59
CA GLY A 183 0.46 2.91 -13.50
C GLY A 183 0.96 1.52 -13.07
N GLY A 184 0.07 0.64 -12.67
CA GLY A 184 0.34 -0.77 -12.37
C GLY A 184 0.04 -1.68 -13.57
N THR A 185 0.65 -2.87 -13.60
CA THR A 185 0.43 -3.87 -14.66
C THR A 185 -1.02 -4.39 -14.71
N THR A 186 -1.74 -4.26 -13.60
CA THR A 186 -3.14 -4.71 -13.44
C THR A 186 -4.18 -3.66 -13.76
N ASP A 187 -3.76 -2.45 -14.12
CA ASP A 187 -4.65 -1.30 -14.33
C ASP A 187 -5.54 -1.47 -15.58
N TYR A 188 -5.16 -2.39 -16.50
CA TYR A 188 -5.98 -2.75 -17.64
C TYR A 188 -7.42 -3.10 -17.26
N ALA A 189 -7.61 -3.73 -16.09
CA ALA A 189 -8.92 -4.16 -15.60
C ALA A 189 -9.86 -2.99 -15.24
N ILE A 190 -9.33 -1.78 -15.15
CA ILE A 190 -10.10 -0.54 -14.95
C ILE A 190 -10.14 0.25 -16.26
N GLU A 191 -8.99 0.39 -16.91
CA GLU A 191 -8.83 1.15 -18.14
C GLU A 191 -9.75 0.63 -19.25
N ILE A 192 -9.90 -0.70 -19.39
CA ILE A 192 -10.75 -1.31 -20.40
C ILE A 192 -12.21 -0.80 -20.32
N PHE A 193 -12.76 -0.60 -19.12
CA PHE A 193 -14.12 -0.08 -18.94
C PHE A 193 -14.23 1.40 -19.27
N ASN A 194 -13.23 2.20 -18.91
CA ASN A 194 -13.20 3.62 -19.19
C ASN A 194 -13.10 3.88 -20.70
N GLU A 195 -12.11 3.25 -21.36
CA GLU A 195 -11.87 3.37 -22.79
C GLU A 195 -13.03 2.80 -23.63
N ALA A 196 -13.57 1.64 -23.22
CA ALA A 196 -14.72 1.05 -23.91
C ALA A 196 -15.97 1.95 -23.86
N ARG A 197 -16.11 2.72 -22.78
CA ARG A 197 -17.22 3.68 -22.64
C ARG A 197 -17.03 4.93 -23.50
N GLU A 198 -15.80 5.45 -23.58
CA GLU A 198 -15.47 6.69 -24.28
C GLU A 198 -15.20 6.46 -25.76
N GLU A 199 -14.26 5.57 -26.09
CA GLU A 199 -13.78 5.35 -27.46
C GLU A 199 -14.31 4.05 -28.10
N LYS A 200 -14.99 3.19 -27.33
CA LYS A 200 -15.47 1.86 -27.77
C LYS A 200 -14.35 0.93 -28.22
N LYS A 201 -13.10 1.22 -27.87
CA LYS A 201 -11.94 0.43 -28.24
C LYS A 201 -10.88 0.57 -27.13
N TYR A 202 -10.29 -0.56 -26.73
CA TYR A 202 -9.16 -0.62 -25.83
C TYR A 202 -8.06 -1.52 -26.39
N ASN A 203 -6.82 -1.07 -26.37
CA ASN A 203 -5.65 -1.85 -26.76
C ASN A 203 -4.97 -2.35 -25.49
N CYS A 204 -5.32 -3.56 -25.04
CA CYS A 204 -4.68 -4.16 -23.87
C CYS A 204 -3.21 -4.48 -24.14
N PHE A 205 -2.33 -4.05 -23.26
CA PHE A 205 -0.88 -4.30 -23.35
C PHE A 205 -0.46 -5.69 -22.85
N LEU A 206 -1.40 -6.45 -22.27
CA LEU A 206 -1.17 -7.82 -21.83
C LEU A 206 -1.64 -8.82 -22.88
N LYS A 207 -1.03 -10.01 -22.87
CA LYS A 207 -1.54 -11.13 -23.68
C LYS A 207 -2.91 -11.56 -23.17
N GLU A 208 -3.77 -11.99 -24.07
CA GLU A 208 -5.15 -12.37 -23.77
C GLU A 208 -5.31 -13.46 -22.69
N ASP A 209 -4.31 -14.33 -22.55
CA ASP A 209 -4.25 -15.45 -21.61
C ASP A 209 -3.43 -15.16 -20.33
N THR A 210 -3.08 -13.90 -20.07
CA THR A 210 -2.29 -13.52 -18.89
C THR A 210 -3.20 -13.47 -17.65
N TYR A 211 -3.20 -14.55 -16.87
CA TYR A 211 -3.94 -14.60 -15.60
C TYR A 211 -3.23 -13.82 -14.50
N LEU A 212 -3.94 -12.88 -13.89
CA LEU A 212 -3.46 -12.09 -12.76
C LEU A 212 -4.44 -12.18 -11.59
N PRO A 213 -3.94 -12.27 -10.34
CA PRO A 213 -4.80 -12.20 -9.16
C PRO A 213 -5.30 -10.77 -8.98
N MET A 214 -6.59 -10.64 -8.68
CA MET A 214 -7.30 -9.39 -8.57
C MET A 214 -8.13 -9.34 -7.27
N MET A 215 -8.46 -8.14 -6.81
CA MET A 215 -9.31 -7.90 -5.65
C MET A 215 -10.03 -6.56 -5.79
N TYR A 216 -11.30 -6.48 -5.37
CA TYR A 216 -11.97 -5.20 -5.25
C TYR A 216 -11.35 -4.35 -4.12
N MET A 217 -11.29 -3.05 -4.34
CA MET A 217 -10.73 -2.11 -3.36
C MET A 217 -11.43 -2.21 -2.00
N SER A 218 -12.74 -2.38 -1.97
CA SER A 218 -13.49 -2.55 -0.72
C SER A 218 -13.03 -3.76 0.10
N ASP A 219 -12.66 -4.87 -0.56
CA ASP A 219 -12.15 -6.07 0.09
C ASP A 219 -10.71 -5.86 0.58
N ALA A 220 -9.89 -5.16 -0.21
CA ALA A 220 -8.52 -4.80 0.18
C ALA A 220 -8.52 -3.90 1.41
N ILE A 221 -9.38 -2.88 1.44
CA ILE A 221 -9.52 -1.98 2.61
C ILE A 221 -9.99 -2.76 3.84
N ARG A 222 -11.01 -3.63 3.68
CA ARG A 222 -11.50 -4.48 4.77
C ARG A 222 -10.39 -5.38 5.31
N ALA A 223 -9.66 -6.07 4.44
CA ALA A 223 -8.56 -6.95 4.84
C ALA A 223 -7.45 -6.16 5.56
N THR A 224 -7.11 -4.96 5.08
CA THR A 224 -6.13 -4.08 5.72
C THR A 224 -6.54 -3.72 7.14
N ILE A 225 -7.78 -3.29 7.32
CA ILE A 225 -8.30 -2.89 8.62
C ILE A 225 -8.38 -4.08 9.57
N GLN A 226 -8.85 -5.25 9.11
CA GLN A 226 -8.88 -6.47 9.89
C GLN A 226 -7.47 -6.91 10.34
N LEU A 227 -6.49 -6.84 9.43
CA LEU A 227 -5.10 -7.12 9.77
C LEU A 227 -4.58 -6.16 10.84
N MET A 228 -4.85 -4.87 10.70
CA MET A 228 -4.41 -3.85 11.65
C MET A 228 -5.12 -3.92 13.00
N GLN A 229 -6.36 -4.39 13.05
CA GLN A 229 -7.14 -4.57 14.28
C GLN A 229 -6.88 -5.91 14.98
N ALA A 230 -6.30 -6.89 14.29
CA ALA A 230 -6.02 -8.19 14.89
C ALA A 230 -5.08 -8.08 16.10
N ASP A 231 -5.23 -8.96 17.05
CA ASP A 231 -4.32 -9.07 18.20
C ASP A 231 -2.90 -9.39 17.71
N ALA A 232 -1.89 -8.77 18.30
CA ALA A 232 -0.49 -8.94 17.87
C ALA A 232 -0.02 -10.39 17.91
N GLU A 233 -0.54 -11.17 18.85
CA GLU A 233 -0.25 -12.59 19.04
C GLU A 233 -0.78 -13.48 17.90
N LYS A 234 -1.81 -13.02 17.18
CA LYS A 234 -2.39 -13.72 16.03
C LYS A 234 -1.63 -13.45 14.73
N ILE A 235 -0.69 -12.50 14.73
CA ILE A 235 0.11 -12.16 13.56
C ILE A 235 1.30 -13.13 13.46
N SER A 236 1.15 -14.14 12.63
CA SER A 236 2.15 -15.20 12.43
C SER A 236 3.18 -14.89 11.33
N VAL A 237 2.87 -13.97 10.41
CA VAL A 237 3.76 -13.55 9.32
C VAL A 237 4.19 -12.11 9.54
N ARG A 238 5.50 -11.88 9.65
CA ARG A 238 6.07 -10.56 9.91
C ARG A 238 6.77 -9.96 8.69
N THR A 239 6.83 -10.69 7.59
CA THR A 239 7.17 -10.18 6.26
C THR A 239 5.93 -9.58 5.60
N SER A 240 5.13 -10.40 4.89
CA SER A 240 3.89 -9.94 4.26
C SER A 240 2.95 -11.11 3.96
N TYR A 241 1.67 -10.97 4.22
CA TYR A 241 0.66 -11.98 3.91
C TYR A 241 0.31 -12.00 2.43
N ASN A 242 0.20 -13.19 1.84
CA ASN A 242 -0.46 -13.34 0.54
C ASN A 242 -1.96 -13.08 0.68
N VAL A 243 -2.52 -12.25 -0.20
CA VAL A 243 -3.96 -12.03 -0.29
C VAL A 243 -4.41 -12.08 -1.75
N SER A 244 -5.58 -12.64 -2.00
CA SER A 244 -6.19 -12.72 -3.32
C SER A 244 -7.70 -12.93 -3.16
N ALA A 245 -8.49 -12.51 -4.17
CA ALA A 245 -9.93 -12.77 -4.22
C ALA A 245 -10.30 -13.60 -5.44
N LEU A 246 -9.97 -13.12 -6.63
CA LEU A 246 -10.27 -13.78 -7.90
C LEU A 246 -9.06 -13.69 -8.84
N SER A 247 -9.07 -14.45 -9.90
CA SER A 247 -8.06 -14.36 -10.96
C SER A 247 -8.74 -14.47 -12.31
N PHE A 248 -8.40 -13.58 -13.22
CA PHE A 248 -8.89 -13.57 -14.59
C PHE A 248 -7.83 -13.04 -15.55
N SER A 249 -8.05 -13.23 -16.82
CA SER A 249 -7.23 -12.75 -17.93
C SER A 249 -7.94 -11.64 -18.70
N PRO A 250 -7.24 -10.90 -19.59
CA PRO A 250 -7.89 -9.94 -20.49
C PRO A 250 -8.98 -10.52 -21.37
N LYS A 251 -8.94 -11.85 -21.63
CA LYS A 251 -9.93 -12.56 -22.47
C LYS A 251 -11.23 -12.85 -21.72
N ASP A 252 -11.21 -13.01 -20.40
CA ASP A 252 -12.38 -13.30 -19.57
C ASP A 252 -13.28 -12.09 -19.40
#